data_2b542df04d0d13109b0bb91975b26031
#
_entry.id   2b542df04d0d13109b0bb91975b26031
#
_cell.length_a   1.000
_cell.length_b   1.000
_cell.length_c   1.000
_cell.angle_alpha   90.00
_cell.angle_beta   90.00
_cell.angle_gamma   90.00
#
_symmetry.space_group_name_H-M   'P 1'
#
loop_
_entity.id
_entity.type
_entity.pdbx_description
1 polymer ?
#
loop_
_entity_poly.entity_id
_entity_poly.type
_entity_poly.pdbx_seq_one_letter_code
_entity_poly.pdbx_strand_id
1 'polypeptide(L)'
;QEVMGSLKPGQALVGIVNRELAATMGEGVSDINLAAQPPAVILMAGLQGAGKTTTTAKLAKHLIEKRKKKVLTVSGDVYRPAAIEQLKTVTAQAGAEWFPSSPDQKPLDIARAAIDYARKHYFDVLLVDTAGRLAIDEALMREIRELHAELKPVETLFVVDAMQGQDAANTAKAFKEALPLTGIILTKTDGDSRGGAALSVRQITGAPIKFAGTSEKIDGLEVFDAERHAGRILGMGDIVALVEQVTAGVDMAAAQKLAEKVKSGAGFDLNDFLAQIQQMKQMGGLSSLMDKLPTQMAAKASEVDLNRAERDIVRKQGIIHSMTPLERRKPELLKATRKRRIAAGAGVQVQEVNRLLKEFEQMQDMMKKMKGGGLMKMMKRMGGMKGMGGMPKMPF
;
A
#
# COMPACT_ATOMS: atom_id res chain seq x y z
N GLN A 1 4.55 23.26 -28.48
CA GLN A 1 4.49 24.71 -28.20
C GLN A 1 3.74 25.05 -26.90
N GLU A 2 3.96 24.30 -25.83
CA GLU A 2 3.36 24.60 -24.51
C GLU A 2 4.46 24.83 -23.48
N VAL A 3 5.29 25.83 -23.67
CA VAL A 3 6.20 26.28 -22.63
C VAL A 3 5.59 27.49 -21.95
N MET A 4 4.92 27.27 -20.84
CA MET A 4 4.51 28.34 -19.96
C MET A 4 5.74 29.06 -19.40
N GLY A 5 5.80 30.37 -19.54
CA GLY A 5 6.98 31.22 -19.29
C GLY A 5 7.50 31.32 -17.84
N SER A 6 7.10 30.39 -16.93
CA SER A 6 7.55 30.38 -15.54
C SER A 6 8.30 29.11 -15.12
N LEU A 7 8.34 28.06 -15.95
CA LEU A 7 9.01 26.79 -15.66
C LEU A 7 10.36 26.71 -16.41
N LYS A 8 11.37 26.12 -15.77
CA LYS A 8 12.62 25.77 -16.45
C LYS A 8 12.31 24.74 -17.56
N PRO A 9 12.95 24.83 -18.75
CA PRO A 9 12.66 23.92 -19.89
C PRO A 9 12.65 22.43 -19.52
N GLY A 10 13.56 22.00 -18.64
CA GLY A 10 13.59 20.62 -18.15
C GLY A 10 12.38 20.22 -17.31
N GLN A 11 11.81 21.12 -16.53
CA GLN A 11 10.61 20.84 -15.72
C GLN A 11 9.36 20.75 -16.61
N ALA A 12 9.28 21.59 -17.64
CA ALA A 12 8.20 21.53 -18.64
C ALA A 12 8.24 20.20 -19.40
N LEU A 13 9.43 19.75 -19.82
CA LEU A 13 9.61 18.46 -20.51
C LEU A 13 9.18 17.29 -19.63
N VAL A 14 9.60 17.25 -18.38
CA VAL A 14 9.19 16.19 -17.42
C VAL A 14 7.68 16.17 -17.25
N GLY A 15 7.02 17.33 -17.15
CA GLY A 15 5.57 17.42 -17.06
C GLY A 15 4.84 16.91 -18.31
N ILE A 16 5.38 17.17 -19.51
CA ILE A 16 4.83 16.63 -20.77
C ILE A 16 4.98 15.09 -20.78
N VAL A 17 6.17 14.58 -20.51
CA VAL A 17 6.43 13.13 -20.49
C VAL A 17 5.54 12.43 -19.45
N ASN A 18 5.35 13.03 -18.28
CA ASN A 18 4.45 12.46 -17.26
C ASN A 18 3.00 12.33 -17.76
N ARG A 19 2.47 13.36 -18.41
CA ARG A 19 1.12 13.31 -18.99
C ARG A 19 0.99 12.28 -20.11
N GLU A 20 1.96 12.18 -21.01
CA GLU A 20 1.97 11.22 -22.09
C GLU A 20 2.05 9.77 -21.57
N LEU A 21 2.88 9.52 -20.55
CA LEU A 21 2.96 8.22 -19.89
C LEU A 21 1.63 7.86 -19.21
N ALA A 22 1.03 8.80 -18.47
CA ALA A 22 -0.26 8.60 -17.82
C ALA A 22 -1.38 8.32 -18.85
N ALA A 23 -1.45 9.11 -19.93
CA ALA A 23 -2.41 8.90 -21.00
C ALA A 23 -2.25 7.52 -21.67
N THR A 24 -1.01 7.07 -21.88
CA THR A 24 -0.73 5.75 -22.47
C THR A 24 -1.15 4.60 -21.56
N MET A 25 -1.02 4.76 -20.23
CA MET A 25 -1.45 3.75 -19.24
C MET A 25 -2.98 3.75 -19.02
N GLY A 26 -3.66 4.82 -19.42
CA GLY A 26 -5.09 5.01 -19.31
C GLY A 26 -5.45 6.13 -18.33
N GLU A 27 -6.21 7.09 -18.80
CA GLU A 27 -6.67 8.21 -17.99
C GLU A 27 -7.69 7.76 -16.93
N GLY A 28 -7.56 8.31 -15.74
CA GLY A 28 -8.49 8.10 -14.64
C GLY A 28 -8.30 6.77 -13.89
N VAL A 29 -9.21 6.53 -12.98
CA VAL A 29 -9.29 5.32 -12.16
C VAL A 29 -10.36 4.39 -12.71
N SER A 30 -9.99 3.16 -13.03
CA SER A 30 -10.94 2.12 -13.45
C SER A 30 -11.22 1.17 -12.29
N ASP A 31 -12.44 1.22 -11.78
CA ASP A 31 -12.86 0.39 -10.66
C ASP A 31 -13.43 -0.97 -11.12
N ILE A 32 -13.64 -1.90 -10.17
CA ILE A 32 -14.28 -3.19 -10.41
C ILE A 32 -15.76 -2.99 -10.67
N ASN A 33 -16.23 -3.61 -11.73
CA ASN A 33 -17.66 -3.71 -12.01
C ASN A 33 -18.29 -4.86 -11.22
N LEU A 34 -19.19 -4.54 -10.30
CA LEU A 34 -19.98 -5.53 -9.55
C LEU A 34 -21.46 -5.50 -9.93
N ALA A 35 -21.81 -4.86 -11.05
CA ALA A 35 -23.18 -4.72 -11.52
C ALA A 35 -23.70 -6.04 -12.14
N ALA A 36 -23.97 -7.00 -11.29
CA ALA A 36 -24.56 -8.30 -11.64
C ALA A 36 -25.48 -8.78 -10.52
N GLN A 37 -26.34 -9.78 -10.84
CA GLN A 37 -27.04 -10.50 -9.77
C GLN A 37 -26.01 -11.23 -8.89
N PRO A 38 -26.10 -11.09 -7.57
CA PRO A 38 -25.19 -11.78 -6.66
C PRO A 38 -25.25 -13.31 -6.80
N PRO A 39 -24.09 -13.99 -6.71
CA PRO A 39 -22.77 -13.41 -6.56
C PRO A 39 -22.23 -12.83 -7.88
N ALA A 40 -21.58 -11.65 -7.82
CA ALA A 40 -20.76 -11.16 -8.91
C ALA A 40 -19.51 -12.04 -9.02
N VAL A 41 -19.36 -12.76 -10.11
CA VAL A 41 -18.24 -13.69 -10.31
C VAL A 41 -17.06 -12.95 -10.94
N ILE A 42 -15.89 -13.06 -10.32
CA ILE A 42 -14.64 -12.49 -10.80
C ILE A 42 -13.64 -13.62 -11.04
N LEU A 43 -13.15 -13.73 -12.27
CA LEU A 43 -12.17 -14.74 -12.67
C LEU A 43 -10.77 -14.15 -12.64
N MET A 44 -9.86 -14.78 -11.90
CA MET A 44 -8.45 -14.37 -11.81
C MET A 44 -7.61 -15.21 -12.75
N ALA A 45 -7.04 -14.62 -13.80
CA ALA A 45 -6.28 -15.30 -14.85
C ALA A 45 -4.82 -14.85 -14.87
N GLY A 46 -3.89 -15.73 -15.23
CA GLY A 46 -2.46 -15.42 -15.33
C GLY A 46 -1.56 -16.63 -15.15
N LEU A 47 -0.26 -16.48 -15.39
CA LEU A 47 0.72 -17.55 -15.25
C LEU A 47 1.05 -17.87 -13.78
N GLN A 48 1.75 -18.97 -13.57
CA GLN A 48 2.32 -19.34 -12.28
C GLN A 48 3.34 -18.29 -11.85
N GLY A 49 3.31 -17.94 -10.55
CA GLY A 49 4.22 -16.91 -10.02
C GLY A 49 3.79 -15.47 -10.28
N ALA A 50 2.75 -15.24 -11.08
CA ALA A 50 2.19 -13.89 -11.30
C ALA A 50 1.50 -13.29 -10.05
N GLY A 51 1.33 -14.06 -8.98
CA GLY A 51 0.73 -13.58 -7.74
C GLY A 51 -0.79 -13.67 -7.67
N LYS A 52 -1.45 -14.50 -8.50
CA LYS A 52 -2.92 -14.64 -8.52
C LYS A 52 -3.53 -14.94 -7.15
N THR A 53 -3.06 -16.01 -6.51
CA THR A 53 -3.59 -16.49 -5.21
C THR A 53 -3.52 -15.40 -4.13
N THR A 54 -2.38 -14.74 -4.01
CA THR A 54 -2.20 -13.64 -3.05
C THR A 54 -3.07 -12.43 -3.42
N THR A 55 -3.15 -12.13 -4.72
CA THR A 55 -3.97 -11.01 -5.23
C THR A 55 -5.47 -11.28 -5.01
N THR A 56 -5.92 -12.53 -5.15
CA THR A 56 -7.31 -12.92 -4.86
C THR A 56 -7.68 -12.57 -3.42
N ALA A 57 -6.82 -12.89 -2.46
CA ALA A 57 -7.04 -12.55 -1.06
C ALA A 57 -6.97 -11.04 -0.79
N LYS A 58 -6.01 -10.33 -1.39
CA LYS A 58 -5.93 -8.86 -1.28
C LYS A 58 -7.17 -8.16 -1.84
N LEU A 59 -7.65 -8.64 -2.99
CA LEU A 59 -8.87 -8.14 -3.59
C LEU A 59 -10.09 -8.42 -2.74
N ALA A 60 -10.18 -9.63 -2.14
CA ALA A 60 -11.23 -9.96 -1.17
C ALA A 60 -11.23 -8.97 -0.01
N LYS A 61 -10.06 -8.69 0.59
CA LYS A 61 -9.93 -7.71 1.66
C LYS A 61 -10.37 -6.31 1.23
N HIS A 62 -9.93 -5.86 0.06
CA HIS A 62 -10.34 -4.57 -0.50
C HIS A 62 -11.86 -4.47 -0.65
N LEU A 63 -12.51 -5.51 -1.18
CA LEU A 63 -13.96 -5.55 -1.37
C LEU A 63 -14.73 -5.56 -0.03
N ILE A 64 -14.21 -6.27 0.98
CA ILE A 64 -14.80 -6.30 2.33
C ILE A 64 -14.67 -4.93 2.99
N GLU A 65 -13.45 -4.38 3.04
CA GLU A 65 -13.17 -3.16 3.81
C GLU A 65 -13.69 -1.89 3.14
N LYS A 66 -13.49 -1.75 1.83
CA LYS A 66 -13.82 -0.53 1.08
C LYS A 66 -15.22 -0.56 0.47
N ARG A 67 -15.69 -1.74 0.06
CA ARG A 67 -17.00 -1.90 -0.61
C ARG A 67 -18.06 -2.56 0.28
N LYS A 68 -17.70 -3.01 1.49
CA LYS A 68 -18.60 -3.67 2.45
C LYS A 68 -19.32 -4.89 1.86
N LYS A 69 -18.61 -5.66 1.02
CA LYS A 69 -19.14 -6.84 0.35
C LYS A 69 -18.83 -8.12 1.12
N LYS A 70 -19.75 -9.08 1.09
CA LYS A 70 -19.54 -10.44 1.57
C LYS A 70 -18.87 -11.23 0.46
N VAL A 71 -17.64 -11.70 0.69
CA VAL A 71 -16.80 -12.30 -0.36
C VAL A 71 -16.50 -13.76 -0.06
N LEU A 72 -16.70 -14.61 -1.07
CA LEU A 72 -16.27 -15.99 -1.11
C LEU A 72 -15.10 -16.15 -2.07
N THR A 73 -14.10 -16.93 -1.70
CA THR A 73 -12.99 -17.31 -2.59
C THR A 73 -13.00 -18.80 -2.84
N VAL A 74 -12.54 -19.21 -4.02
CA VAL A 74 -12.38 -20.63 -4.38
C VAL A 74 -11.14 -20.83 -5.23
N SER A 75 -10.41 -21.93 -5.01
CA SER A 75 -9.29 -22.33 -5.87
C SER A 75 -9.73 -23.36 -6.89
N GLY A 76 -9.48 -23.05 -8.16
CA GLY A 76 -9.52 -23.99 -9.27
C GLY A 76 -8.14 -24.61 -9.59
N ASP A 77 -7.09 -24.31 -8.84
CA ASP A 77 -5.75 -24.87 -9.03
C ASP A 77 -5.63 -26.24 -8.36
N VAL A 78 -6.27 -27.22 -8.97
CA VAL A 78 -6.26 -28.63 -8.50
C VAL A 78 -4.91 -29.32 -8.73
N TYR A 79 -4.05 -28.76 -9.58
CA TYR A 79 -2.76 -29.34 -9.92
C TYR A 79 -1.69 -29.12 -8.84
N ARG A 80 -1.93 -28.17 -7.94
CA ARG A 80 -1.02 -27.81 -6.85
C ARG A 80 -1.75 -27.79 -5.52
N PRO A 81 -1.75 -28.90 -4.75
CA PRO A 81 -2.41 -28.94 -3.45
C PRO A 81 -1.97 -27.82 -2.51
N ALA A 82 -0.71 -27.44 -2.55
CA ALA A 82 -0.18 -26.33 -1.77
C ALA A 82 -0.82 -24.97 -2.12
N ALA A 83 -1.27 -24.76 -3.38
CA ALA A 83 -1.95 -23.52 -3.77
C ALA A 83 -3.35 -23.42 -3.16
N ILE A 84 -4.05 -24.54 -3.02
CA ILE A 84 -5.36 -24.60 -2.34
C ILE A 84 -5.22 -24.20 -0.87
N GLU A 85 -4.26 -24.80 -0.15
CA GLU A 85 -4.01 -24.45 1.26
C GLU A 85 -3.48 -23.03 1.42
N GLN A 86 -2.68 -22.55 0.47
CA GLN A 86 -2.24 -21.18 0.45
C GLN A 86 -3.42 -20.21 0.33
N LEU A 87 -4.34 -20.43 -0.63
CA LEU A 87 -5.52 -19.57 -0.80
C LEU A 87 -6.37 -19.57 0.48
N LYS A 88 -6.63 -20.73 1.07
CA LYS A 88 -7.36 -20.86 2.34
C LYS A 88 -6.75 -20.00 3.44
N THR A 89 -5.43 -20.08 3.60
CA THR A 89 -4.69 -19.32 4.63
C THR A 89 -4.79 -17.82 4.40
N VAL A 90 -4.51 -17.34 3.18
CA VAL A 90 -4.52 -15.90 2.89
C VAL A 90 -5.95 -15.34 2.84
N THR A 91 -6.95 -16.15 2.48
CA THR A 91 -8.37 -15.78 2.55
C THR A 91 -8.81 -15.52 3.99
N ALA A 92 -8.40 -16.38 4.93
CA ALA A 92 -8.68 -16.18 6.36
C ALA A 92 -8.04 -14.87 6.87
N GLN A 93 -6.81 -14.56 6.45
CA GLN A 93 -6.14 -13.29 6.77
C GLN A 93 -6.88 -12.07 6.21
N ALA A 94 -7.53 -12.22 5.06
CA ALA A 94 -8.34 -11.17 4.43
C ALA A 94 -9.71 -10.98 5.09
N GLY A 95 -10.13 -11.87 5.99
CA GLY A 95 -11.46 -11.85 6.58
C GLY A 95 -12.57 -12.30 5.62
N ALA A 96 -12.22 -13.01 4.53
CA ALA A 96 -13.16 -13.60 3.59
C ALA A 96 -13.46 -15.07 3.94
N GLU A 97 -14.50 -15.63 3.31
CA GLU A 97 -14.83 -17.05 3.42
C GLU A 97 -14.19 -17.81 2.25
N TRP A 98 -13.71 -19.02 2.52
CA TRP A 98 -13.10 -19.90 1.53
C TRP A 98 -14.02 -21.09 1.26
N PHE A 99 -14.27 -21.39 -0.02
CA PHE A 99 -15.00 -22.57 -0.44
C PHE A 99 -14.04 -23.76 -0.59
N PRO A 100 -14.30 -24.91 0.04
CA PRO A 100 -13.44 -26.08 -0.02
C PRO A 100 -13.29 -26.62 -1.46
N SER A 101 -12.06 -26.91 -1.85
CA SER A 101 -11.72 -27.60 -3.09
C SER A 101 -10.66 -28.67 -2.83
N SER A 102 -10.62 -29.68 -3.68
CA SER A 102 -9.73 -30.83 -3.58
C SER A 102 -9.04 -31.13 -4.92
N PRO A 103 -7.80 -31.64 -4.92
CA PRO A 103 -7.10 -32.03 -6.14
C PRO A 103 -7.81 -33.11 -6.98
N ASP A 104 -8.71 -33.89 -6.37
CA ASP A 104 -9.45 -34.95 -7.06
C ASP A 104 -10.66 -34.43 -7.85
N GLN A 105 -11.00 -33.18 -7.70
CA GLN A 105 -12.12 -32.54 -8.37
C GLN A 105 -11.71 -31.88 -9.69
N LYS A 106 -12.66 -31.71 -10.59
CA LYS A 106 -12.43 -30.90 -11.80
C LYS A 106 -12.66 -29.42 -11.50
N PRO A 107 -11.82 -28.51 -12.01
CA PRO A 107 -11.97 -27.05 -11.80
C PRO A 107 -13.37 -26.53 -12.11
N LEU A 108 -14.01 -27.04 -13.15
CA LEU A 108 -15.34 -26.66 -13.57
C LEU A 108 -16.42 -27.05 -12.55
N ASP A 109 -16.31 -28.25 -11.97
CA ASP A 109 -17.26 -28.76 -10.97
C ASP A 109 -17.11 -27.99 -9.65
N ILE A 110 -15.86 -27.68 -9.27
CA ILE A 110 -15.57 -26.81 -8.11
C ILE A 110 -16.22 -25.44 -8.29
N ALA A 111 -16.04 -24.84 -9.45
CA ALA A 111 -16.55 -23.52 -9.75
C ALA A 111 -18.08 -23.46 -9.72
N ARG A 112 -18.76 -24.47 -10.30
CA ARG A 112 -20.22 -24.60 -10.23
C ARG A 112 -20.73 -24.74 -8.79
N ALA A 113 -20.11 -25.62 -8.02
CA ALA A 113 -20.46 -25.82 -6.61
C ALA A 113 -20.24 -24.57 -5.77
N ALA A 114 -19.18 -23.82 -6.03
CA ALA A 114 -18.92 -22.55 -5.37
C ALA A 114 -19.95 -21.46 -5.70
N ILE A 115 -20.41 -21.36 -6.94
CA ILE A 115 -21.52 -20.46 -7.32
C ILE A 115 -22.79 -20.81 -6.58
N ASP A 116 -23.18 -22.11 -6.57
CA ASP A 116 -24.40 -22.56 -5.91
C ASP A 116 -24.32 -22.31 -4.40
N TYR A 117 -23.17 -22.55 -3.80
CA TYR A 117 -22.93 -22.24 -2.39
C TYR A 117 -23.04 -20.73 -2.14
N ALA A 118 -22.39 -19.91 -2.97
CA ALA A 118 -22.42 -18.46 -2.84
C ALA A 118 -23.85 -17.89 -2.93
N ARG A 119 -24.67 -18.43 -3.83
CA ARG A 119 -26.10 -18.06 -3.96
C ARG A 119 -26.90 -18.43 -2.71
N LYS A 120 -26.75 -19.66 -2.23
CA LYS A 120 -27.45 -20.16 -1.04
C LYS A 120 -27.11 -19.43 0.24
N HIS A 121 -25.86 -18.94 0.36
CA HIS A 121 -25.36 -18.24 1.53
C HIS A 121 -25.29 -16.72 1.38
N TYR A 122 -25.89 -16.17 0.33
CA TYR A 122 -26.02 -14.72 0.08
C TYR A 122 -24.66 -13.99 0.06
N PHE A 123 -23.70 -14.53 -0.69
CA PHE A 123 -22.46 -13.83 -0.98
C PHE A 123 -22.68 -12.78 -2.08
N ASP A 124 -22.07 -11.61 -1.92
CA ASP A 124 -22.10 -10.57 -2.93
C ASP A 124 -21.16 -10.86 -4.09
N VAL A 125 -19.97 -11.43 -3.78
CA VAL A 125 -18.89 -11.66 -4.73
C VAL A 125 -18.29 -13.05 -4.56
N LEU A 126 -17.99 -13.70 -5.68
CA LEU A 126 -17.21 -14.92 -5.77
C LEU A 126 -15.92 -14.64 -6.56
N LEU A 127 -14.77 -14.82 -5.89
CA LEU A 127 -13.45 -14.73 -6.52
C LEU A 127 -12.96 -16.13 -6.86
N VAL A 128 -12.69 -16.39 -8.13
CA VAL A 128 -12.21 -17.69 -8.63
C VAL A 128 -10.74 -17.59 -9.00
N ASP A 129 -9.86 -18.17 -8.18
CA ASP A 129 -8.42 -18.29 -8.44
C ASP A 129 -8.18 -19.48 -9.37
N THR A 130 -7.66 -19.23 -10.58
CA THR A 130 -7.43 -20.28 -11.56
C THR A 130 -6.03 -20.88 -11.46
N ALA A 131 -5.86 -22.09 -11.97
CA ALA A 131 -4.55 -22.71 -12.13
C ALA A 131 -3.61 -21.78 -12.91
N GLY A 132 -2.35 -21.78 -12.51
CA GLY A 132 -1.26 -21.17 -13.27
C GLY A 132 -0.27 -22.22 -13.69
N ARG A 133 0.13 -22.19 -14.96
CA ARG A 133 1.25 -22.98 -15.46
C ARG A 133 2.48 -22.12 -15.68
N LEU A 134 3.65 -22.74 -15.77
CA LEU A 134 4.92 -22.03 -15.98
C LEU A 134 5.02 -21.37 -17.36
N ALA A 135 4.32 -21.92 -18.34
CA ALA A 135 4.26 -21.40 -19.69
C ALA A 135 2.85 -21.47 -20.25
N ILE A 136 2.61 -20.71 -21.29
CA ILE A 136 1.37 -20.72 -22.06
C ILE A 136 1.32 -21.99 -22.86
N ASP A 137 0.31 -22.82 -22.62
CA ASP A 137 0.03 -24.02 -23.40
C ASP A 137 -1.47 -24.10 -23.76
N GLU A 138 -1.80 -24.93 -24.75
CA GLU A 138 -3.18 -25.09 -25.22
C GLU A 138 -4.11 -25.66 -24.15
N ALA A 139 -3.60 -26.50 -23.26
CA ALA A 139 -4.42 -27.10 -22.19
C ALA A 139 -4.84 -26.05 -21.17
N LEU A 140 -3.93 -25.16 -20.76
CA LEU A 140 -4.26 -24.02 -19.89
C LEU A 140 -5.29 -23.10 -20.55
N MET A 141 -5.05 -22.74 -21.83
CA MET A 141 -5.94 -21.81 -22.53
C MET A 141 -7.32 -22.42 -22.79
N ARG A 142 -7.42 -23.72 -22.94
CA ARG A 142 -8.70 -24.43 -23.06
C ARG A 142 -9.44 -24.43 -21.73
N GLU A 143 -8.78 -24.85 -20.66
CA GLU A 143 -9.39 -24.92 -19.33
C GLU A 143 -9.93 -23.57 -18.90
N ILE A 144 -9.15 -22.49 -19.09
CA ILE A 144 -9.57 -21.16 -18.66
C ILE A 144 -10.70 -20.61 -19.54
N ARG A 145 -10.75 -20.96 -20.82
CA ARG A 145 -11.90 -20.66 -21.71
C ARG A 145 -13.17 -21.39 -21.29
N GLU A 146 -13.06 -22.66 -20.94
CA GLU A 146 -14.19 -23.46 -20.45
C GLU A 146 -14.73 -22.90 -19.13
N LEU A 147 -13.85 -22.55 -18.19
CA LEU A 147 -14.24 -21.88 -16.95
C LEU A 147 -14.92 -20.54 -17.22
N HIS A 148 -14.37 -19.72 -18.09
CA HIS A 148 -14.96 -18.44 -18.45
C HIS A 148 -16.35 -18.60 -19.08
N ALA A 149 -16.50 -19.53 -20.02
CA ALA A 149 -17.78 -19.79 -20.70
C ALA A 149 -18.88 -20.25 -19.72
N GLU A 150 -18.52 -21.07 -18.75
CA GLU A 150 -19.45 -21.60 -17.75
C GLU A 150 -19.79 -20.56 -16.68
N LEU A 151 -18.79 -19.88 -16.15
CA LEU A 151 -18.95 -18.93 -15.05
C LEU A 151 -19.59 -17.63 -15.47
N LYS A 152 -19.42 -17.23 -16.74
CA LYS A 152 -19.84 -15.94 -17.29
C LYS A 152 -19.48 -14.80 -16.32
N PRO A 153 -18.19 -14.65 -15.98
CA PRO A 153 -17.77 -13.69 -14.97
C PRO A 153 -18.11 -12.28 -15.40
N VAL A 154 -18.47 -11.43 -14.44
CA VAL A 154 -18.68 -9.99 -14.67
C VAL A 154 -17.33 -9.28 -14.85
N GLU A 155 -16.28 -9.86 -14.29
CA GLU A 155 -14.90 -9.40 -14.44
C GLU A 155 -13.97 -10.59 -14.72
N THR A 156 -13.11 -10.40 -15.71
CA THR A 156 -12.00 -11.30 -16.01
C THR A 156 -10.70 -10.50 -15.85
N LEU A 157 -10.03 -10.71 -14.72
CA LEU A 157 -8.87 -9.93 -14.34
C LEU A 157 -7.58 -10.68 -14.69
N PHE A 158 -6.77 -10.07 -15.53
CA PHE A 158 -5.45 -10.59 -15.87
C PHE A 158 -4.42 -10.12 -14.85
N VAL A 159 -3.87 -11.06 -14.11
CA VAL A 159 -2.83 -10.83 -13.09
C VAL A 159 -1.46 -11.09 -13.70
N VAL A 160 -0.60 -10.09 -13.67
CA VAL A 160 0.73 -10.14 -14.29
C VAL A 160 1.78 -9.52 -13.38
N ASP A 161 2.95 -10.15 -13.34
CA ASP A 161 4.12 -9.68 -12.61
C ASP A 161 4.80 -8.52 -13.38
N ALA A 162 4.85 -7.35 -12.77
CA ALA A 162 5.46 -6.16 -13.37
C ALA A 162 6.96 -6.31 -13.62
N MET A 163 7.64 -7.21 -12.90
CA MET A 163 9.06 -7.45 -13.06
C MET A 163 9.42 -8.34 -14.29
N GLN A 164 8.45 -8.98 -14.94
CA GLN A 164 8.69 -9.88 -16.08
C GLN A 164 9.06 -9.16 -17.39
N GLY A 165 8.97 -7.83 -17.43
CA GLY A 165 9.36 -7.05 -18.61
C GLY A 165 8.67 -7.50 -19.90
N GLN A 166 9.44 -7.92 -20.94
CA GLN A 166 8.89 -8.32 -22.23
C GLN A 166 8.02 -9.59 -22.17
N ASP A 167 8.28 -10.51 -21.24
CA ASP A 167 7.46 -11.71 -21.07
C ASP A 167 6.05 -11.40 -20.60
N ALA A 168 5.87 -10.32 -19.83
CA ALA A 168 4.56 -9.80 -19.47
C ALA A 168 3.74 -9.42 -20.71
N ALA A 169 4.37 -8.81 -21.71
CA ALA A 169 3.73 -8.42 -22.96
C ALA A 169 3.30 -9.64 -23.79
N ASN A 170 4.17 -10.64 -23.92
CA ASN A 170 3.87 -11.89 -24.63
C ASN A 170 2.72 -12.65 -23.96
N THR A 171 2.75 -12.73 -22.64
CA THR A 171 1.69 -13.36 -21.84
C THR A 171 0.36 -12.62 -22.01
N ALA A 172 0.38 -11.30 -21.94
CA ALA A 172 -0.81 -10.46 -22.10
C ALA A 172 -1.49 -10.67 -23.46
N LYS A 173 -0.70 -10.82 -24.54
CA LYS A 173 -1.21 -11.09 -25.88
C LYS A 173 -1.98 -12.42 -25.92
N ALA A 174 -1.39 -13.49 -25.40
CA ALA A 174 -2.02 -14.81 -25.43
C ALA A 174 -3.30 -14.87 -24.58
N PHE A 175 -3.31 -14.24 -23.40
CA PHE A 175 -4.52 -14.19 -22.58
C PHE A 175 -5.61 -13.32 -23.20
N LYS A 176 -5.26 -12.21 -23.88
CA LYS A 176 -6.22 -11.39 -24.65
C LYS A 176 -6.87 -12.17 -25.78
N GLU A 177 -6.09 -12.99 -26.50
CA GLU A 177 -6.62 -13.82 -27.60
C GLU A 177 -7.54 -14.94 -27.07
N ALA A 178 -7.32 -15.40 -25.84
CA ALA A 178 -8.10 -16.47 -25.23
C ALA A 178 -9.35 -16.00 -24.48
N LEU A 179 -9.33 -14.80 -23.88
CA LEU A 179 -10.34 -14.31 -22.95
C LEU A 179 -10.69 -12.83 -23.22
N PRO A 180 -11.96 -12.45 -23.02
CA PRO A 180 -12.36 -11.03 -22.97
C PRO A 180 -11.90 -10.43 -21.62
N LEU A 181 -10.68 -9.91 -21.57
CA LEU A 181 -10.13 -9.28 -20.37
C LEU A 181 -10.85 -7.97 -20.07
N THR A 182 -11.35 -7.82 -18.84
CA THR A 182 -12.04 -6.61 -18.37
C THR A 182 -11.14 -5.69 -17.55
N GLY A 183 -10.03 -6.20 -17.06
CA GLY A 183 -9.06 -5.44 -16.28
C GLY A 183 -7.76 -6.18 -16.06
N ILE A 184 -6.76 -5.43 -15.65
CA ILE A 184 -5.41 -5.89 -15.37
C ILE A 184 -5.08 -5.60 -13.90
N ILE A 185 -4.38 -6.52 -13.27
CA ILE A 185 -3.75 -6.29 -11.96
C ILE A 185 -2.25 -6.49 -12.13
N LEU A 186 -1.49 -5.43 -11.89
CA LEU A 186 -0.03 -5.50 -11.85
C LEU A 186 0.41 -5.93 -10.45
N THR A 187 1.24 -6.94 -10.34
CA THR A 187 1.83 -7.37 -9.07
C THR A 187 3.30 -6.99 -9.00
N LYS A 188 3.86 -6.95 -7.77
CA LYS A 188 5.28 -6.68 -7.50
C LYS A 188 5.76 -5.34 -8.08
N THR A 189 4.89 -4.33 -8.04
CA THR A 189 5.23 -2.99 -8.57
C THR A 189 6.25 -2.25 -7.69
N ASP A 190 6.47 -2.71 -6.47
CA ASP A 190 7.54 -2.29 -5.57
C ASP A 190 8.95 -2.61 -6.11
N GLY A 191 9.09 -3.68 -6.90
CA GLY A 191 10.34 -4.06 -7.59
C GLY A 191 10.48 -3.48 -9.00
N ASP A 192 9.43 -2.94 -9.60
CA ASP A 192 9.45 -2.39 -10.96
C ASP A 192 9.76 -0.89 -10.96
N SER A 193 11.04 -0.55 -11.00
CA SER A 193 11.49 0.84 -11.08
C SER A 193 11.26 1.51 -12.43
N ARG A 194 10.98 0.74 -13.50
CA ARG A 194 10.88 1.23 -14.88
C ARG A 194 9.44 1.34 -15.40
N GLY A 195 8.48 0.65 -14.78
CA GLY A 195 7.06 0.68 -15.15
C GLY A 195 6.72 0.19 -16.56
N GLY A 196 7.66 -0.45 -17.25
CA GLY A 196 7.50 -0.86 -18.64
C GLY A 196 6.39 -1.89 -18.86
N ALA A 197 6.17 -2.76 -17.88
CA ALA A 197 5.11 -3.76 -17.95
C ALA A 197 3.72 -3.11 -18.00
N ALA A 198 3.48 -2.05 -17.22
CA ALA A 198 2.22 -1.30 -17.22
C ALA A 198 1.87 -0.79 -18.64
N LEU A 199 2.83 -0.12 -19.28
CA LEU A 199 2.66 0.44 -20.63
C LEU A 199 2.39 -0.67 -21.65
N SER A 200 3.24 -1.70 -21.69
CA SER A 200 3.16 -2.78 -22.67
C SER A 200 1.88 -3.60 -22.53
N VAL A 201 1.52 -4.00 -21.31
CA VAL A 201 0.35 -4.83 -21.07
C VAL A 201 -0.94 -4.03 -21.36
N ARG A 202 -1.01 -2.76 -20.97
CA ARG A 202 -2.14 -1.88 -21.29
C ARG A 202 -2.32 -1.72 -22.81
N GLN A 203 -1.23 -1.44 -23.53
CA GLN A 203 -1.28 -1.23 -24.98
C GLN A 203 -1.70 -2.50 -25.72
N ILE A 204 -1.17 -3.66 -25.33
CA ILE A 204 -1.48 -4.94 -25.95
C ILE A 204 -2.91 -5.38 -25.68
N THR A 205 -3.33 -5.34 -24.43
CA THR A 205 -4.67 -5.83 -24.04
C THR A 205 -5.79 -4.87 -24.38
N GLY A 206 -5.53 -3.57 -24.30
CA GLY A 206 -6.56 -2.54 -24.34
C GLY A 206 -7.42 -2.48 -23.05
N ALA A 207 -7.26 -3.45 -22.15
CA ALA A 207 -7.99 -3.50 -20.89
C ALA A 207 -7.41 -2.51 -19.86
N PRO A 208 -8.23 -1.85 -19.03
CA PRO A 208 -7.73 -0.91 -18.03
C PRO A 208 -6.93 -1.64 -16.92
N ILE A 209 -5.88 -0.99 -16.45
CA ILE A 209 -5.21 -1.43 -15.23
C ILE A 209 -6.07 -0.97 -14.06
N LYS A 210 -6.56 -1.91 -13.25
CA LYS A 210 -7.46 -1.60 -12.13
C LYS A 210 -6.73 -1.52 -10.79
N PHE A 211 -5.75 -2.39 -10.57
CA PHE A 211 -4.99 -2.45 -9.32
C PHE A 211 -3.50 -2.65 -9.54
N ALA A 212 -2.73 -2.19 -8.54
CA ALA A 212 -1.31 -2.44 -8.40
C ALA A 212 -1.02 -3.10 -7.05
N GLY A 213 -0.27 -4.20 -7.06
CA GLY A 213 0.26 -4.84 -5.87
C GLY A 213 1.59 -4.22 -5.48
N THR A 214 1.61 -3.50 -4.37
CA THR A 214 2.72 -2.64 -3.93
C THR A 214 3.57 -3.25 -2.80
N SER A 215 3.21 -4.41 -2.31
CA SER A 215 4.00 -5.16 -1.32
C SER A 215 3.49 -6.61 -1.22
N GLU A 216 4.24 -7.49 -0.55
CA GLU A 216 3.81 -8.87 -0.27
C GLU A 216 2.68 -8.96 0.78
N LYS A 217 2.52 -7.95 1.62
CA LYS A 217 1.52 -7.91 2.69
C LYS A 217 0.10 -7.93 2.13
N ILE A 218 -0.85 -8.45 2.92
CA ILE A 218 -2.27 -8.56 2.53
C ILE A 218 -2.91 -7.19 2.25
N ASP A 219 -2.38 -6.11 2.81
CA ASP A 219 -2.82 -4.73 2.59
C ASP A 219 -2.20 -4.08 1.35
N GLY A 220 -1.25 -4.76 0.69
CA GLY A 220 -0.48 -4.23 -0.42
C GLY A 220 -1.22 -4.32 -1.76
N LEU A 221 -2.46 -3.85 -1.85
CA LEU A 221 -3.21 -3.68 -3.09
C LEU A 221 -3.81 -2.28 -3.13
N GLU A 222 -3.41 -1.51 -4.13
CA GLU A 222 -3.90 -0.15 -4.35
C GLU A 222 -4.66 -0.06 -5.67
N VAL A 223 -5.65 0.82 -5.73
CA VAL A 223 -6.29 1.17 -6.99
C VAL A 223 -5.25 1.84 -7.88
N PHE A 224 -5.18 1.42 -9.14
CA PHE A 224 -4.18 1.94 -10.05
C PHE A 224 -4.51 3.38 -10.46
N ASP A 225 -3.52 4.24 -10.34
CA ASP A 225 -3.57 5.64 -10.77
C ASP A 225 -2.41 5.88 -11.74
N ALA A 226 -2.74 6.19 -12.99
CA ALA A 226 -1.77 6.33 -14.06
C ALA A 226 -0.81 7.52 -13.84
N GLU A 227 -1.29 8.65 -13.29
CA GLU A 227 -0.46 9.83 -13.03
C GLU A 227 0.55 9.55 -11.91
N ARG A 228 0.11 8.88 -10.84
CA ARG A 228 0.98 8.46 -9.73
C ARG A 228 2.04 7.47 -10.22
N HIS A 229 1.64 6.51 -11.04
CA HIS A 229 2.56 5.52 -11.60
C HIS A 229 3.58 6.14 -12.56
N ALA A 230 3.16 7.05 -13.43
CA ALA A 230 4.04 7.83 -14.30
C ALA A 230 5.04 8.67 -13.49
N GLY A 231 4.59 9.28 -12.39
CA GLY A 231 5.47 10.00 -11.46
C GLY A 231 6.55 9.12 -10.84
N ARG A 232 6.22 7.88 -10.46
CA ARG A 232 7.19 6.89 -9.96
C ARG A 232 8.23 6.52 -11.03
N ILE A 233 7.80 6.26 -12.27
CA ILE A 233 8.70 5.97 -13.42
C ILE A 233 9.71 7.10 -13.63
N LEU A 234 9.27 8.34 -13.49
CA LEU A 234 10.10 9.53 -13.67
C LEU A 234 10.95 9.89 -12.43
N GLY A 235 10.91 9.08 -11.39
CA GLY A 235 11.64 9.34 -10.15
C GLY A 235 11.12 10.53 -9.35
N MET A 236 9.89 11.00 -9.63
CA MET A 236 9.25 12.13 -8.92
C MET A 236 8.74 11.71 -7.53
N GLY A 237 8.74 10.42 -7.21
CA GLY A 237 8.15 9.86 -5.99
C GLY A 237 6.63 9.90 -6.01
N ASP A 238 6.02 9.35 -4.97
CA ASP A 238 4.58 9.37 -4.78
C ASP A 238 4.21 10.27 -3.59
N ILE A 239 4.32 11.58 -3.82
CA ILE A 239 4.05 12.60 -2.78
C ILE A 239 2.60 12.53 -2.30
N VAL A 240 1.66 12.21 -3.19
CA VAL A 240 0.23 12.10 -2.84
C VAL A 240 0.02 10.91 -1.89
N ALA A 241 0.55 9.72 -2.24
CA ALA A 241 0.49 8.56 -1.36
C ALA A 241 1.18 8.79 -0.02
N LEU A 242 2.29 9.53 -0.01
CA LEU A 242 2.98 9.93 1.22
C LEU A 242 2.07 10.79 2.10
N VAL A 243 1.42 11.81 1.52
CA VAL A 243 0.48 12.68 2.23
C VAL A 243 -0.73 11.91 2.73
N GLU A 244 -1.32 11.04 1.90
CA GLU A 244 -2.45 10.19 2.29
C GLU A 244 -2.08 9.24 3.43
N GLN A 245 -0.93 8.60 3.38
CA GLN A 245 -0.45 7.71 4.43
C GLN A 245 -0.19 8.45 5.75
N VAL A 246 0.42 9.63 5.66
CA VAL A 246 0.62 10.50 6.83
C VAL A 246 -0.73 10.94 7.40
N THR A 247 -1.68 11.31 6.54
CA THR A 247 -3.01 11.75 6.97
C THR A 247 -3.86 10.60 7.55
N ALA A 248 -3.83 9.42 6.93
CA ALA A 248 -4.54 8.24 7.42
C ALA A 248 -3.95 7.69 8.73
N GLY A 249 -2.64 7.86 8.94
CA GLY A 249 -1.96 7.46 10.18
C GLY A 249 -2.11 8.46 11.33
N VAL A 250 -2.64 9.67 11.06
CA VAL A 250 -2.90 10.66 12.12
C VAL A 250 -4.19 10.31 12.85
N ASP A 251 -4.05 9.82 14.09
CA ASP A 251 -5.17 9.75 15.00
C ASP A 251 -5.65 11.18 15.34
N MET A 252 -6.72 11.60 14.69
CA MET A 252 -7.29 12.94 14.85
C MET A 252 -7.66 13.23 16.31
N ALA A 253 -8.06 12.21 17.08
CA ALA A 253 -8.37 12.36 18.50
C ALA A 253 -7.10 12.56 19.33
N ALA A 254 -6.02 11.87 19.00
CA ALA A 254 -4.72 12.07 19.64
C ALA A 254 -4.12 13.43 19.26
N ALA A 255 -4.26 13.86 18.01
CA ALA A 255 -3.81 15.18 17.55
C ALA A 255 -4.59 16.33 18.22
N GLN A 256 -5.90 16.19 18.38
CA GLN A 256 -6.72 17.16 19.11
C GLN A 256 -6.35 17.23 20.60
N LYS A 257 -6.18 16.08 21.28
CA LYS A 257 -5.73 16.05 22.68
C LYS A 257 -4.37 16.71 22.87
N LEU A 258 -3.45 16.48 21.93
CA LEU A 258 -2.14 17.13 21.96
C LEU A 258 -2.26 18.65 21.75
N ALA A 259 -3.10 19.09 20.81
CA ALA A 259 -3.38 20.50 20.57
C ALA A 259 -4.03 21.18 21.78
N GLU A 260 -4.95 20.51 22.47
CA GLU A 260 -5.56 20.98 23.70
C GLU A 260 -4.56 21.07 24.86
N LYS A 261 -3.69 20.05 25.03
CA LYS A 261 -2.59 20.09 26.01
C LYS A 261 -1.63 21.25 25.75
N VAL A 262 -1.30 21.48 24.49
CA VAL A 262 -0.45 22.62 24.09
C VAL A 262 -1.14 23.95 24.39
N LYS A 263 -2.45 24.10 24.11
CA LYS A 263 -3.24 25.30 24.42
C LYS A 263 -3.39 25.52 25.91
N SER A 264 -3.71 24.50 26.71
CA SER A 264 -3.89 24.57 28.14
C SER A 264 -2.60 24.79 28.95
N GLY A 265 -1.43 24.72 28.33
CA GLY A 265 -0.16 24.89 29.03
C GLY A 265 0.33 23.64 29.76
N ALA A 266 -0.37 22.51 29.68
CA ALA A 266 -0.02 21.24 30.31
C ALA A 266 1.14 20.55 29.64
N GLY A 267 2.10 21.15 29.08
CA GLY A 267 3.38 20.68 28.55
C GLY A 267 3.37 19.30 27.86
N PHE A 268 4.23 19.13 26.86
CA PHE A 268 4.49 17.86 26.22
C PHE A 268 5.28 16.94 27.17
N ASP A 269 4.77 15.72 27.46
CA ASP A 269 5.41 14.76 28.37
C ASP A 269 5.92 13.50 27.64
N LEU A 270 6.58 12.58 28.37
CA LEU A 270 7.12 11.35 27.78
C LEU A 270 6.05 10.34 27.38
N ASN A 271 4.79 10.45 27.85
CA ASN A 271 3.70 9.65 27.33
C ASN A 271 3.27 10.13 25.94
N ASP A 272 3.24 11.45 25.73
CA ASP A 272 2.96 12.04 24.42
C ASP A 272 4.05 11.66 23.42
N PHE A 273 5.33 11.65 23.86
CA PHE A 273 6.46 11.19 23.04
C PHE A 273 6.34 9.72 22.69
N LEU A 274 5.96 8.86 23.63
CA LEU A 274 5.71 7.44 23.40
C LEU A 274 4.57 7.23 22.38
N ALA A 275 3.48 7.98 22.51
CA ALA A 275 2.36 7.92 21.58
C ALA A 275 2.78 8.28 20.14
N GLN A 276 3.62 9.32 19.96
CA GLN A 276 4.16 9.67 18.65
C GLN A 276 5.04 8.57 18.05
N ILE A 277 5.90 7.95 18.88
CA ILE A 277 6.74 6.82 18.45
C ILE A 277 5.86 5.64 18.00
N GLN A 278 4.80 5.33 18.75
CA GLN A 278 3.87 4.25 18.42
C GLN A 278 3.10 4.54 17.13
N GLN A 279 2.63 5.77 16.96
CA GLN A 279 1.95 6.21 15.75
C GLN A 279 2.84 6.09 14.52
N MET A 280 4.10 6.53 14.60
CA MET A 280 5.07 6.38 13.52
C MET A 280 5.31 4.92 13.14
N LYS A 281 5.32 4.00 14.13
CA LYS A 281 5.44 2.56 13.89
C LYS A 281 4.19 1.99 13.18
N GLN A 282 2.98 2.43 13.57
CA GLN A 282 1.72 2.01 12.94
C GLN A 282 1.58 2.50 11.49
N MET A 283 2.20 3.62 11.14
CA MET A 283 2.23 4.16 9.78
C MET A 283 3.12 3.35 8.81
N GLY A 284 3.59 2.18 9.20
CA GLY A 284 4.43 1.30 8.37
C GLY A 284 5.93 1.47 8.58
N GLY A 285 6.34 2.23 9.61
CA GLY A 285 7.74 2.47 9.94
C GLY A 285 8.44 3.44 8.98
N LEU A 286 9.74 3.63 9.21
CA LEU A 286 10.56 4.56 8.42
C LEU A 286 10.77 4.05 6.99
N SER A 287 10.81 2.74 6.79
CA SER A 287 11.00 2.08 5.49
C SER A 287 9.87 2.43 4.51
N SER A 288 8.61 2.29 4.92
CA SER A 288 7.44 2.59 4.07
C SER A 288 7.34 4.07 3.66
N LEU A 289 7.87 4.98 4.48
CA LEU A 289 7.94 6.40 4.15
C LEU A 289 9.05 6.68 3.12
N MET A 290 10.19 5.98 3.25
CA MET A 290 11.33 6.15 2.34
C MET A 290 11.03 5.70 0.91
N ASP A 291 10.28 4.60 0.74
CA ASP A 291 9.92 4.06 -0.57
C ASP A 291 9.05 5.03 -1.41
N LYS A 292 8.42 5.99 -0.77
CA LYS A 292 7.55 6.99 -1.40
C LYS A 292 8.22 8.34 -1.63
N LEU A 293 9.47 8.52 -1.17
CA LEU A 293 10.21 9.75 -1.39
C LEU A 293 10.76 9.83 -2.81
N PRO A 294 10.88 11.06 -3.39
CA PRO A 294 11.60 11.28 -4.64
C PRO A 294 13.03 10.75 -4.56
N THR A 295 13.52 10.17 -5.65
CA THR A 295 14.84 9.50 -5.73
C THR A 295 15.99 10.36 -5.20
N GLN A 296 15.94 11.69 -5.43
CA GLN A 296 16.96 12.62 -4.94
C GLN A 296 16.94 12.80 -3.41
N MET A 297 15.76 12.64 -2.76
CA MET A 297 15.64 12.69 -1.32
C MET A 297 15.93 11.31 -0.70
N ALA A 298 15.50 10.24 -1.35
CA ALA A 298 15.78 8.86 -0.94
C ALA A 298 17.29 8.57 -0.95
N ALA A 299 18.04 9.07 -1.93
CA ALA A 299 19.50 8.92 -1.99
C ALA A 299 20.24 9.55 -0.80
N LYS A 300 19.76 10.71 -0.30
CA LYS A 300 20.31 11.34 0.92
C LYS A 300 19.90 10.62 2.21
N ALA A 301 18.77 9.92 2.18
CA ALA A 301 18.25 9.19 3.33
C ALA A 301 18.73 7.72 3.36
N SER A 302 19.23 7.18 2.25
CA SER A 302 19.78 5.80 2.17
C SER A 302 21.10 5.63 2.95
N GLU A 303 21.75 6.70 3.38
CA GLU A 303 22.87 6.64 4.34
C GLU A 303 22.42 6.24 5.77
N VAL A 304 21.10 6.24 6.03
CA VAL A 304 20.55 5.82 7.32
C VAL A 304 20.31 4.30 7.30
N ASP A 305 21.02 3.58 8.15
CA ASP A 305 20.75 2.15 8.40
C ASP A 305 19.33 2.00 8.99
N LEU A 306 18.37 1.65 8.16
CA LEU A 306 16.94 1.51 8.52
C LEU A 306 16.76 0.50 9.65
N ASN A 307 17.49 -0.62 9.58
CA ASN A 307 17.44 -1.66 10.62
C ASN A 307 17.95 -1.12 11.96
N ARG A 308 18.92 -0.22 11.93
CA ARG A 308 19.44 0.45 13.13
C ARG A 308 18.42 1.45 13.67
N ALA A 309 17.79 2.23 12.80
CA ALA A 309 16.78 3.21 13.19
C ALA A 309 15.53 2.53 13.81
N GLU A 310 15.07 1.42 13.26
CA GLU A 310 13.96 0.64 13.83
C GLU A 310 14.31 0.04 15.19
N ARG A 311 15.52 -0.51 15.35
CA ARG A 311 16.01 -0.98 16.64
C ARG A 311 16.11 0.13 17.68
N ASP A 312 16.55 1.33 17.28
CA ASP A 312 16.59 2.50 18.16
C ASP A 312 15.19 2.92 18.61
N ILE A 313 14.18 2.83 17.74
CA ILE A 313 12.77 3.08 18.09
C ILE A 313 12.28 2.10 19.16
N VAL A 314 12.54 0.80 18.99
CA VAL A 314 12.15 -0.24 19.97
C VAL A 314 12.86 -0.02 21.31
N ARG A 315 14.15 0.34 21.30
CA ARG A 315 14.90 0.67 22.52
C ARG A 315 14.33 1.88 23.25
N LYS A 316 13.98 2.96 22.52
CA LYS A 316 13.34 4.14 23.09
C LYS A 316 12.01 3.80 23.77
N GLN A 317 11.19 2.95 23.16
CA GLN A 317 9.96 2.44 23.78
C GLN A 317 10.27 1.68 25.08
N GLY A 318 11.25 0.77 25.08
CA GLY A 318 11.67 0.02 26.26
C GLY A 318 12.13 0.90 27.41
N ILE A 319 12.90 1.96 27.10
CA ILE A 319 13.35 2.94 28.10
C ILE A 319 12.15 3.65 28.74
N ILE A 320 11.19 4.14 27.94
CA ILE A 320 10.02 4.86 28.44
C ILE A 320 9.11 3.92 29.25
N HIS A 321 8.94 2.67 28.81
CA HIS A 321 8.16 1.67 29.54
C HIS A 321 8.78 1.28 30.90
N SER A 322 10.10 1.39 31.03
CA SER A 322 10.81 1.15 32.30
C SER A 322 10.70 2.32 33.29
N MET A 323 10.08 3.43 32.89
CA MET A 323 9.79 4.57 33.77
C MET A 323 8.43 4.41 34.45
N THR A 324 8.31 4.91 35.67
CA THR A 324 7.01 5.00 36.36
C THR A 324 6.11 6.05 35.70
N PRO A 325 4.76 5.97 35.88
CA PRO A 325 3.86 6.99 35.34
C PRO A 325 4.18 8.42 35.79
N LEU A 326 4.71 8.58 36.99
CA LEU A 326 5.12 9.89 37.52
C LEU A 326 6.39 10.41 36.80
N GLU A 327 7.36 9.54 36.56
CA GLU A 327 8.61 9.89 35.88
C GLU A 327 8.35 10.27 34.40
N ARG A 328 7.38 9.64 33.75
CA ARG A 328 6.98 10.00 32.38
C ARG A 328 6.32 11.39 32.32
N ARG A 329 5.55 11.75 33.35
CA ARG A 329 4.89 13.08 33.44
C ARG A 329 5.83 14.17 33.89
N LYS A 330 6.86 13.84 34.73
CA LYS A 330 7.81 14.78 35.31
C LYS A 330 9.24 14.31 35.10
N PRO A 331 9.78 14.48 33.88
CA PRO A 331 11.15 14.01 33.53
C PRO A 331 12.25 14.65 34.37
N GLU A 332 12.01 15.81 34.96
CA GLU A 332 12.94 16.49 35.87
C GLU A 332 13.28 15.67 37.11
N LEU A 333 12.47 14.66 37.47
CA LEU A 333 12.74 13.74 38.57
C LEU A 333 13.84 12.70 38.23
N LEU A 334 14.23 12.56 36.96
CA LEU A 334 15.13 11.53 36.46
C LEU A 334 16.62 11.87 36.78
N LYS A 335 16.99 11.72 38.05
CA LYS A 335 18.38 11.85 38.52
C LYS A 335 19.17 10.53 38.37
N ALA A 336 20.47 10.52 38.69
CA ALA A 336 21.40 9.45 38.40
C ALA A 336 20.91 8.05 38.83
N THR A 337 20.34 7.90 40.03
CA THR A 337 19.86 6.60 40.57
C THR A 337 18.69 6.07 39.78
N ARG A 338 17.72 6.95 39.39
CA ARG A 338 16.55 6.59 38.59
C ARG A 338 16.97 6.21 37.18
N LYS A 339 17.89 6.96 36.56
CA LYS A 339 18.43 6.65 35.23
C LYS A 339 19.11 5.28 35.18
N ARG A 340 19.86 4.91 36.22
CA ARG A 340 20.48 3.57 36.35
C ARG A 340 19.42 2.47 36.44
N ARG A 341 18.39 2.64 37.27
CA ARG A 341 17.28 1.67 37.37
C ARG A 341 16.53 1.49 36.04
N ILE A 342 16.22 2.62 35.35
CA ILE A 342 15.55 2.59 34.06
C ILE A 342 16.44 1.91 33.01
N ALA A 343 17.73 2.21 32.97
CA ALA A 343 18.65 1.57 32.04
C ALA A 343 18.74 0.05 32.27
N ALA A 344 18.82 -0.39 33.53
CA ALA A 344 18.79 -1.81 33.87
C ALA A 344 17.49 -2.49 33.48
N GLY A 345 16.33 -1.85 33.72
CA GLY A 345 15.00 -2.37 33.35
C GLY A 345 14.76 -2.45 31.84
N ALA A 346 15.39 -1.57 31.07
CA ALA A 346 15.28 -1.55 29.61
C ALA A 346 16.39 -2.36 28.90
N GLY A 347 17.36 -2.91 29.64
CA GLY A 347 18.50 -3.63 29.07
C GLY A 347 19.44 -2.76 28.23
N VAL A 348 19.57 -1.48 28.57
CA VAL A 348 20.38 -0.49 27.84
C VAL A 348 21.41 0.19 28.74
N GLN A 349 22.34 0.94 28.16
CA GLN A 349 23.29 1.76 28.89
C GLN A 349 22.65 3.07 29.37
N VAL A 350 23.14 3.66 30.47
CA VAL A 350 22.69 4.96 31.01
C VAL A 350 22.83 6.08 29.96
N GLN A 351 23.83 5.97 29.09
CA GLN A 351 24.05 6.91 27.99
C GLN A 351 22.85 6.96 27.01
N GLU A 352 22.21 5.81 26.76
CA GLU A 352 21.03 5.76 25.88
C GLU A 352 19.83 6.44 26.53
N VAL A 353 19.66 6.29 27.85
CA VAL A 353 18.64 7.02 28.62
C VAL A 353 18.88 8.53 28.54
N ASN A 354 20.14 8.97 28.70
CA ASN A 354 20.48 10.39 28.59
C ASN A 354 20.24 10.93 27.17
N ARG A 355 20.54 10.15 26.13
CA ARG A 355 20.29 10.52 24.73
C ARG A 355 18.81 10.71 24.46
N LEU A 356 17.97 9.76 24.94
CA LEU A 356 16.50 9.87 24.83
C LEU A 356 15.98 11.15 25.51
N LEU A 357 16.43 11.45 26.71
CA LEU A 357 15.99 12.63 27.43
C LEU A 357 16.40 13.92 26.74
N LYS A 358 17.59 13.97 26.15
CA LYS A 358 18.06 15.11 25.36
C LYS A 358 17.22 15.31 24.08
N GLU A 359 16.89 14.25 23.38
CA GLU A 359 16.00 14.31 22.21
C GLU A 359 14.60 14.79 22.61
N PHE A 360 14.09 14.32 23.74
CA PHE A 360 12.81 14.75 24.30
C PHE A 360 12.81 16.25 24.66
N GLU A 361 13.85 16.76 25.32
CA GLU A 361 14.04 18.19 25.63
C GLU A 361 14.05 19.05 24.37
N GLN A 362 14.78 18.61 23.33
CA GLN A 362 14.84 19.31 22.04
C GLN A 362 13.46 19.39 21.38
N MET A 363 12.65 18.33 21.48
CA MET A 363 11.29 18.30 20.95
C MET A 363 10.37 19.23 21.76
N GLN A 364 10.46 19.23 23.08
CA GLN A 364 9.73 20.16 23.93
C GLN A 364 10.03 21.62 23.56
N ASP A 365 11.29 21.96 23.33
CA ASP A 365 11.72 23.31 22.96
C ASP A 365 11.23 23.69 21.56
N MET A 366 11.20 22.76 20.63
CA MET A 366 10.59 22.98 19.31
C MET A 366 9.10 23.27 19.43
N MET A 367 8.37 22.49 20.22
CA MET A 367 6.94 22.69 20.44
C MET A 367 6.64 24.01 21.16
N LYS A 368 7.46 24.42 22.13
CA LYS A 368 7.35 25.74 22.77
C LYS A 368 7.53 26.89 21.78
N LYS A 369 8.50 26.78 20.86
CA LYS A 369 8.74 27.78 19.80
C LYS A 369 7.58 27.86 18.80
N MET A 370 6.89 26.76 18.54
CA MET A 370 5.68 26.74 17.69
C MET A 370 4.50 27.48 18.33
N LYS A 371 4.38 27.48 19.65
CA LYS A 371 3.33 28.20 20.42
C LYS A 371 3.38 29.72 20.23
N GLY A 372 4.53 30.29 19.90
CA GLY A 372 4.77 31.73 19.76
C GLY A 372 4.64 32.31 18.33
N GLY A 373 3.84 31.69 17.42
CA GLY A 373 3.71 32.20 16.03
C GLY A 373 4.90 31.86 15.13
N GLY A 374 5.80 31.00 15.59
CA GLY A 374 6.99 30.56 14.86
C GLY A 374 6.67 29.77 13.59
N LEU A 375 5.51 29.10 13.54
CA LEU A 375 5.08 28.36 12.35
C LEU A 375 4.87 29.29 11.16
N MET A 376 4.24 30.44 11.36
CA MET A 376 4.03 31.47 10.32
C MET A 376 5.34 32.14 9.87
N LYS A 377 6.29 32.33 10.80
CA LYS A 377 7.64 32.84 10.48
C LYS A 377 8.50 31.78 9.77
N MET A 378 8.35 30.50 10.14
CA MET A 378 9.08 29.40 9.49
C MET A 378 8.51 29.11 8.09
N MET A 379 7.19 29.13 7.89
CA MET A 379 6.57 29.07 6.56
C MET A 379 6.96 30.28 5.69
N LYS A 380 7.06 31.49 6.25
CA LYS A 380 7.58 32.65 5.52
C LYS A 380 9.06 32.53 5.16
N ARG A 381 9.89 31.88 5.97
CA ARG A 381 11.31 31.61 5.65
C ARG A 381 11.48 30.46 4.66
N MET A 382 10.66 29.41 4.71
CA MET A 382 10.62 28.35 3.68
C MET A 382 9.88 28.84 2.41
N GLY A 383 8.92 29.74 2.52
CA GLY A 383 8.23 30.39 1.39
C GLY A 383 9.07 31.42 0.64
N GLY A 384 10.33 31.66 1.06
CA GLY A 384 11.33 32.42 0.29
C GLY A 384 11.87 31.69 -0.95
N MET A 385 11.52 30.44 -1.17
CA MET A 385 11.54 29.78 -2.49
C MET A 385 10.25 30.18 -3.23
N LYS A 386 10.24 31.38 -3.80
CA LYS A 386 9.28 31.82 -4.81
C LYS A 386 9.28 30.80 -5.95
N GLY A 387 8.19 30.03 -6.10
CA GLY A 387 8.00 29.21 -7.29
C GLY A 387 7.20 27.93 -7.09
N MET A 388 6.13 27.94 -6.26
CA MET A 388 5.06 26.94 -6.38
C MET A 388 3.72 27.65 -6.27
N GLY A 389 3.20 28.03 -7.43
CA GLY A 389 1.89 28.63 -7.58
C GLY A 389 0.78 27.61 -7.40
N GLY A 390 -0.29 28.04 -6.77
CA GLY A 390 -1.63 27.49 -6.95
C GLY A 390 -2.07 26.45 -5.95
N MET A 391 -2.34 26.85 -4.69
CA MET A 391 -3.36 26.16 -3.91
C MET A 391 -4.75 26.67 -4.33
N PRO A 392 -5.72 25.82 -4.67
CA PRO A 392 -7.10 26.26 -4.85
C PRO A 392 -7.68 26.71 -3.51
N LYS A 393 -8.36 27.86 -3.53
CA LYS A 393 -9.16 28.36 -2.42
C LYS A 393 -10.31 27.38 -2.17
N MET A 394 -10.40 26.88 -0.96
CA MET A 394 -11.60 26.19 -0.51
C MET A 394 -12.72 27.22 -0.27
N PRO A 395 -13.93 26.97 -0.78
CA PRO A 395 -15.11 27.72 -0.36
C PRO A 395 -15.54 27.27 1.06
N PHE A 396 -16.05 28.22 1.83
CA PHE A 396 -16.64 28.03 3.15
C PHE A 396 -17.90 27.17 3.09
#